data_979ae20f4735c9c26f66604043736c9f
#
_entry.id   979ae20f4735c9c26f66604043736c9f
#
_cell.length_a   1.000
_cell.length_b   1.000
_cell.length_c   1.000
_cell.angle_alpha   90.00
_cell.angle_beta   90.00
_cell.angle_gamma   90.00
#
_symmetry.space_group_name_H-M   'P 1'
#
loop_
_entity.id
_entity.type
_entity.pdbx_description
1 polymer ?
#
loop_
_entity_poly.entity_id
_entity_poly.type
_entity_poly.pdbx_seq_one_letter_code
_entity_poly.pdbx_strand_id
1 'polypeptide(L)'
;MTRLSLRYVVPLSACLLLALIPVVMHSYIQVEIDDCKSPWAFLPESAQAFDSGGNRDAWMRQFFHSSQWQEGSFFKDGLRFDFSIIRSYDAKLLYHRPETSLVEHAVVERRGIEWVQTASGVLPVHRAFYGNTDPAILASYFLVYHSSPVASPYLAQLQAAPVELFSGRRPMTLFFVQAQGAPGSLGEIEKGERVWLISTWEKHRSACLTER
;
A
#
# COMPACT_ATOMS: atom_id res chain seq x y z
N MET A 1 -51.12 -15.54 -4.18
CA MET A 1 -49.94 -16.39 -4.37
C MET A 1 -49.58 -16.41 -5.85
N THR A 2 -48.61 -15.59 -6.28
CA THR A 2 -48.13 -15.51 -7.66
C THR A 2 -47.30 -16.75 -7.97
N ARG A 3 -47.81 -17.60 -8.87
CA ARG A 3 -47.07 -18.74 -9.41
C ARG A 3 -45.88 -18.19 -10.21
N LEU A 4 -44.72 -18.14 -9.61
CA LEU A 4 -43.45 -17.97 -10.35
C LEU A 4 -43.42 -19.10 -11.39
N SER A 5 -43.50 -18.75 -12.67
CA SER A 5 -43.52 -19.77 -13.72
C SER A 5 -42.17 -20.51 -13.65
N LEU A 6 -42.21 -21.84 -13.78
CA LEU A 6 -41.07 -22.74 -13.74
C LEU A 6 -39.92 -22.29 -14.69
N ARG A 7 -40.28 -21.49 -15.71
CA ARG A 7 -39.33 -20.91 -16.68
C ARG A 7 -38.30 -19.96 -16.07
N TYR A 8 -38.61 -19.31 -14.93
CA TYR A 8 -37.69 -18.38 -14.25
C TYR A 8 -36.97 -19.02 -13.07
N VAL A 9 -37.44 -20.19 -12.60
CA VAL A 9 -36.83 -20.86 -11.44
C VAL A 9 -35.39 -21.31 -11.76
N VAL A 10 -35.18 -21.93 -12.91
CA VAL A 10 -33.84 -22.42 -13.30
C VAL A 10 -32.81 -21.28 -13.48
N PRO A 11 -33.08 -20.22 -14.27
CA PRO A 11 -32.10 -19.13 -14.39
C PRO A 11 -31.93 -18.38 -13.08
N LEU A 12 -32.96 -18.19 -12.27
CA LEU A 12 -32.83 -17.54 -10.97
C LEU A 12 -31.98 -18.36 -10.01
N SER A 13 -32.17 -19.68 -9.96
CA SER A 13 -31.35 -20.58 -9.13
C SER A 13 -29.90 -20.60 -9.59
N ALA A 14 -29.64 -20.58 -10.90
CA ALA A 14 -28.29 -20.49 -11.45
C ALA A 14 -27.63 -19.17 -11.06
N CYS A 15 -28.33 -18.05 -11.16
CA CYS A 15 -27.81 -16.74 -10.73
C CYS A 15 -27.53 -16.70 -9.22
N LEU A 16 -28.41 -17.28 -8.39
CA LEU A 16 -28.20 -17.38 -6.94
C LEU A 16 -26.99 -18.27 -6.60
N LEU A 17 -26.82 -19.41 -7.26
CA LEU A 17 -25.65 -20.27 -7.09
C LEU A 17 -24.38 -19.56 -7.51
N LEU A 18 -24.38 -18.87 -8.65
CA LEU A 18 -23.24 -18.06 -9.09
C LEU A 18 -22.91 -16.92 -8.12
N ALA A 19 -23.94 -16.29 -7.52
CA ALA A 19 -23.74 -15.25 -6.51
C ALA A 19 -23.22 -15.80 -5.17
N LEU A 20 -23.50 -17.08 -4.85
CA LEU A 20 -22.99 -17.75 -3.67
C LEU A 20 -21.50 -18.13 -3.79
N ILE A 21 -20.99 -18.36 -5.00
CA ILE A 21 -19.59 -18.75 -5.22
C ILE A 21 -18.61 -17.72 -4.60
N PRO A 22 -18.71 -16.40 -4.84
CA PRO A 22 -17.86 -15.41 -4.22
C PRO A 22 -17.94 -15.42 -2.69
N VAL A 23 -19.15 -15.59 -2.15
CA VAL A 23 -19.38 -15.60 -0.70
C VAL A 23 -18.73 -16.81 -0.05
N VAL A 24 -18.89 -18.00 -0.64
CA VAL A 24 -18.29 -19.24 -0.14
C VAL A 24 -16.77 -19.20 -0.27
N MET A 25 -16.25 -18.78 -1.44
CA MET A 25 -14.81 -18.64 -1.65
C MET A 25 -14.19 -17.64 -0.67
N HIS A 26 -14.89 -16.52 -0.43
CA HIS A 26 -14.41 -15.47 0.45
C HIS A 26 -14.45 -15.85 1.93
N SER A 27 -15.43 -16.66 2.34
CA SER A 27 -15.64 -17.02 3.75
C SER A 27 -14.93 -18.31 4.15
N TYR A 28 -14.70 -19.23 3.22
CA TYR A 28 -14.18 -20.57 3.53
C TYR A 28 -12.83 -20.89 2.89
N ILE A 29 -12.47 -20.23 1.78
CA ILE A 29 -11.22 -20.47 1.09
C ILE A 29 -10.42 -19.18 1.10
N GLN A 30 -10.03 -18.71 2.29
CA GLN A 30 -9.08 -17.60 2.45
C GLN A 30 -7.66 -18.11 2.17
N VAL A 31 -7.39 -18.49 0.92
CA VAL A 31 -6.03 -18.81 0.51
C VAL A 31 -5.29 -17.49 0.31
N GLU A 32 -4.39 -17.19 1.22
CA GLU A 32 -3.45 -16.08 1.11
C GLU A 32 -2.24 -16.56 0.33
N ILE A 33 -1.98 -15.90 -0.79
CA ILE A 33 -0.81 -16.19 -1.62
C ILE A 33 0.22 -15.10 -1.37
N ASP A 34 1.36 -15.50 -0.87
CA ASP A 34 2.50 -14.62 -0.67
C ASP A 34 3.47 -14.73 -1.84
N ASP A 35 3.46 -13.74 -2.72
CA ASP A 35 4.35 -13.69 -3.89
C ASP A 35 5.76 -13.18 -3.54
N CYS A 36 5.98 -12.68 -2.32
CA CYS A 36 7.25 -12.12 -1.88
C CYS A 36 7.44 -12.33 -0.38
N LYS A 37 8.25 -13.31 -0.01
CA LYS A 37 8.41 -13.76 1.38
C LYS A 37 9.10 -12.76 2.31
N SER A 38 9.90 -11.84 1.77
CA SER A 38 10.66 -10.88 2.57
C SER A 38 10.52 -9.44 2.06
N PRO A 39 9.37 -8.78 2.29
CA PRO A 39 9.22 -7.38 1.91
C PRO A 39 10.17 -6.44 2.67
N TRP A 40 10.83 -6.93 3.71
CA TRP A 40 11.66 -6.16 4.66
C TRP A 40 13.15 -6.11 4.31
N ALA A 41 13.61 -6.89 3.35
CA ALA A 41 15.02 -6.96 2.96
C ALA A 41 15.56 -5.67 2.30
N PHE A 42 14.74 -4.61 2.23
CA PHE A 42 15.01 -3.43 1.40
C PHE A 42 15.40 -2.19 2.17
N LEU A 43 15.48 -2.28 3.50
CA LEU A 43 15.83 -1.11 4.28
C LEU A 43 17.24 -0.63 3.92
N PRO A 44 17.46 0.69 3.86
CA PRO A 44 18.81 1.24 3.78
C PRO A 44 19.60 0.73 4.97
N GLU A 45 20.90 0.44 4.79
CA GLU A 45 21.79 0.02 5.89
C GLU A 45 21.84 1.04 7.03
N SER A 46 21.54 2.33 6.73
CA SER A 46 21.45 3.41 7.70
C SER A 46 20.07 3.54 8.38
N ALA A 47 19.09 2.74 8.00
CA ALA A 47 17.75 2.83 8.57
C ALA A 47 17.74 2.21 9.97
N GLN A 48 17.25 2.97 10.94
CA GLN A 48 16.95 2.47 12.27
C GLN A 48 15.47 2.11 12.31
N ALA A 49 15.18 0.82 12.48
CA ALA A 49 13.81 0.38 12.73
C ALA A 49 13.38 0.88 14.13
N PHE A 50 12.17 1.39 14.23
CA PHE A 50 11.61 1.69 15.55
C PHE A 50 11.14 0.39 16.20
N ASP A 51 11.54 0.19 17.45
CA ASP A 51 10.85 -0.76 18.31
C ASP A 51 9.54 -0.09 18.78
N SER A 52 8.53 -0.24 17.98
CA SER A 52 7.22 0.30 18.25
C SER A 52 6.55 -0.58 19.30
N GLY A 53 6.54 -0.10 20.54
CA GLY A 53 5.88 -0.78 21.66
C GLY A 53 4.44 -1.19 21.35
N GLY A 54 3.90 -2.16 22.10
CA GLY A 54 2.65 -2.88 21.81
C GLY A 54 1.41 -2.03 21.48
N ASN A 55 1.41 -0.73 21.79
CA ASN A 55 0.33 0.19 21.42
C ASN A 55 0.29 0.48 19.90
N ARG A 56 1.48 0.60 19.27
CA ARG A 56 1.58 0.83 17.82
C ARG A 56 1.18 -0.42 17.03
N ASP A 57 1.54 -1.58 17.53
CA ASP A 57 1.16 -2.87 16.96
C ASP A 57 -0.38 -3.05 16.96
N ALA A 58 -1.03 -2.72 18.07
CA ALA A 58 -2.48 -2.76 18.19
C ALA A 58 -3.14 -1.78 17.18
N TRP A 59 -2.59 -0.57 17.06
CA TRP A 59 -3.08 0.42 16.12
C TRP A 59 -2.92 -0.02 14.66
N MET A 60 -1.76 -0.59 14.28
CA MET A 60 -1.52 -1.10 12.92
C MET A 60 -2.47 -2.24 12.56
N ARG A 61 -2.71 -3.16 13.48
CA ARG A 61 -3.69 -4.25 13.29
C ARG A 61 -5.11 -3.73 13.16
N GLN A 62 -5.49 -2.76 13.97
CA GLN A 62 -6.84 -2.19 13.95
C GLN A 62 -7.06 -1.33 12.72
N PHE A 63 -6.09 -0.53 12.30
CA PHE A 63 -6.25 0.48 11.26
C PHE A 63 -5.98 -0.05 9.86
N PHE A 64 -4.95 -0.91 9.70
CA PHE A 64 -4.54 -1.46 8.40
C PHE A 64 -4.84 -2.95 8.25
N HIS A 65 -5.43 -3.58 9.26
CA HIS A 65 -5.62 -5.04 9.31
C HIS A 65 -4.34 -5.79 8.94
N SER A 66 -3.19 -5.26 9.35
CA SER A 66 -1.88 -5.78 9.03
C SER A 66 -1.18 -6.31 10.27
N SER A 67 -0.61 -7.50 10.11
CA SER A 67 0.38 -8.06 11.04
C SER A 67 1.81 -7.93 10.49
N GLN A 68 1.96 -7.40 9.26
CA GLN A 68 3.21 -7.27 8.54
C GLN A 68 3.47 -5.79 8.24
N TRP A 69 4.26 -5.16 9.08
CA TRP A 69 4.60 -3.75 8.93
C TRP A 69 5.97 -3.46 9.56
N GLN A 70 6.59 -2.39 9.10
CA GLN A 70 7.84 -1.88 9.62
C GLN A 70 7.86 -0.37 9.52
N GLU A 71 8.30 0.28 10.59
CA GLU A 71 8.54 1.72 10.64
C GLU A 71 9.98 2.00 11.07
N GLY A 72 10.48 3.14 10.67
CA GLY A 72 11.81 3.56 11.08
C GLY A 72 12.15 4.94 10.56
N SER A 73 13.38 5.35 10.82
CA SER A 73 13.92 6.59 10.30
C SER A 73 15.31 6.38 9.71
N PHE A 74 15.68 7.28 8.81
CA PHE A 74 17.03 7.40 8.30
C PHE A 74 17.40 8.87 8.15
N PHE A 75 18.70 9.15 8.13
CA PHE A 75 19.22 10.49 7.91
C PHE A 75 19.89 10.57 6.56
N LYS A 76 19.63 11.67 5.84
CA LYS A 76 20.27 11.97 4.58
C LYS A 76 20.44 13.48 4.44
N ASP A 77 21.65 13.92 4.13
CA ASP A 77 21.99 15.33 3.92
C ASP A 77 21.57 16.24 5.11
N GLY A 78 21.64 15.71 6.35
CA GLY A 78 21.23 16.40 7.58
C GLY A 78 19.72 16.42 7.84
N LEU A 79 18.90 15.88 6.94
CA LEU A 79 17.45 15.76 7.09
C LEU A 79 17.08 14.38 7.62
N ARG A 80 16.06 14.34 8.47
CA ARG A 80 15.46 13.11 8.98
C ARG A 80 14.26 12.74 8.12
N PHE A 81 14.23 11.49 7.72
CA PHE A 81 13.13 10.87 7.00
C PHE A 81 12.55 9.76 7.85
N ASP A 82 11.25 9.78 8.05
CA ASP A 82 10.52 8.70 8.70
C ASP A 82 9.80 7.89 7.61
N PHE A 83 9.86 6.56 7.71
CA PHE A 83 9.24 5.67 6.74
C PHE A 83 8.34 4.64 7.40
N SER A 84 7.35 4.18 6.64
CA SER A 84 6.48 3.06 7.01
C SER A 84 6.31 2.14 5.80
N ILE A 85 6.50 0.85 6.01
CA ILE A 85 6.19 -0.20 5.03
C ILE A 85 5.09 -1.05 5.64
N ILE A 86 3.96 -1.13 4.96
CA ILE A 86 2.78 -1.83 5.49
C ILE A 86 2.28 -2.78 4.41
N ARG A 87 2.08 -4.03 4.77
CA ARG A 87 1.58 -5.06 3.88
C ARG A 87 0.27 -5.61 4.41
N SER A 88 -0.78 -5.61 3.59
CA SER A 88 -2.10 -6.08 3.98
C SER A 88 -2.79 -6.81 2.84
N TYR A 89 -3.54 -7.85 3.18
CA TYR A 89 -4.47 -8.52 2.28
C TYR A 89 -5.80 -7.76 2.14
N ASP A 90 -6.03 -6.77 3.00
CA ASP A 90 -7.12 -5.81 2.86
C ASP A 90 -6.61 -4.53 2.20
N ALA A 91 -6.49 -4.58 0.88
CA ALA A 91 -5.97 -3.46 0.10
C ALA A 91 -6.76 -2.16 0.30
N LYS A 92 -8.06 -2.23 0.66
CA LYS A 92 -8.90 -1.05 0.89
C LYS A 92 -8.31 -0.14 1.96
N LEU A 93 -7.76 -0.70 3.02
CA LEU A 93 -7.23 0.06 4.14
C LEU A 93 -5.94 0.78 3.78
N LEU A 94 -5.14 0.23 2.85
CA LEU A 94 -3.88 0.83 2.45
C LEU A 94 -4.04 2.07 1.56
N TYR A 95 -5.16 2.22 0.85
CA TYR A 95 -5.37 3.38 -0.02
C TYR A 95 -6.39 4.38 0.51
N HIS A 96 -7.06 4.09 1.63
CA HIS A 96 -7.90 5.05 2.30
C HIS A 96 -7.05 6.10 3.04
N ARG A 97 -6.34 6.90 2.24
CA ARG A 97 -5.58 8.07 2.68
C ARG A 97 -4.45 7.75 3.66
N PRO A 98 -3.43 6.96 3.23
CA PRO A 98 -2.28 6.70 4.10
C PRO A 98 -1.64 7.98 4.62
N GLU A 99 -1.65 9.06 3.83
CA GLU A 99 -1.15 10.37 4.24
C GLU A 99 -1.93 11.01 5.40
N THR A 100 -3.20 10.70 5.61
CA THR A 100 -3.97 11.22 6.74
C THR A 100 -3.90 10.35 7.98
N SER A 101 -3.53 9.10 7.80
CA SER A 101 -3.41 8.13 8.90
C SER A 101 -1.99 8.08 9.47
N LEU A 102 -0.99 8.25 8.60
CA LEU A 102 0.42 8.17 9.00
C LEU A 102 0.99 9.54 9.41
N VAL A 103 0.41 10.64 8.93
CA VAL A 103 0.75 12.00 9.31
C VAL A 103 -0.27 12.51 10.33
N GLU A 104 0.11 12.52 11.59
CA GLU A 104 -0.80 12.90 12.68
C GLU A 104 -1.21 14.38 12.61
N HIS A 105 -2.52 14.64 12.74
CA HIS A 105 -3.12 15.97 12.90
C HIS A 105 -2.87 16.99 11.79
N ALA A 106 -2.36 16.60 10.64
CA ALA A 106 -2.07 17.51 9.55
C ALA A 106 -3.18 17.52 8.49
N VAL A 107 -3.43 18.69 7.91
CA VAL A 107 -4.38 18.88 6.80
C VAL A 107 -3.62 18.95 5.50
N VAL A 108 -3.98 18.09 4.55
CA VAL A 108 -3.34 18.06 3.23
C VAL A 108 -3.71 19.30 2.43
N GLU A 109 -2.74 20.11 2.08
CA GLU A 109 -2.92 21.27 1.22
C GLU A 109 -2.87 20.93 -0.27
N ARG A 110 -1.95 20.04 -0.64
CA ARG A 110 -1.72 19.68 -2.04
C ARG A 110 -1.50 18.19 -2.19
N ARG A 111 -2.12 17.61 -3.22
CA ARG A 111 -1.95 16.19 -3.61
C ARG A 111 -1.66 16.08 -5.08
N GLY A 112 -0.91 15.04 -5.44
CA GLY A 112 -0.62 14.73 -6.82
C GLY A 112 -0.03 13.33 -7.00
N ILE A 113 0.01 12.87 -8.24
CA ILE A 113 0.74 11.67 -8.65
C ILE A 113 1.86 12.13 -9.57
N GLU A 114 3.07 11.74 -9.22
CA GLU A 114 4.25 11.94 -10.04
C GLU A 114 4.68 10.60 -10.65
N TRP A 115 5.02 10.63 -11.93
CA TRP A 115 5.51 9.46 -12.65
C TRP A 115 7.05 9.49 -12.66
N VAL A 116 7.66 8.69 -11.80
CA VAL A 116 9.10 8.66 -11.63
C VAL A 116 9.72 7.58 -12.50
N GLN A 117 10.68 7.94 -13.36
CA GLN A 117 11.43 6.97 -14.15
C GLN A 117 12.42 6.21 -13.26
N THR A 118 12.42 4.88 -13.36
CA THR A 118 13.33 3.98 -12.66
C THR A 118 14.01 3.06 -13.67
N ALA A 119 15.03 2.32 -13.25
CA ALA A 119 15.69 1.33 -14.11
C ALA A 119 14.72 0.21 -14.56
N SER A 120 13.74 -0.08 -13.74
CA SER A 120 12.76 -1.15 -13.98
C SER A 120 11.41 -0.68 -14.53
N GLY A 121 11.29 0.58 -14.91
CA GLY A 121 10.07 1.16 -15.50
C GLY A 121 9.59 2.41 -14.78
N VAL A 122 8.32 2.73 -14.95
CA VAL A 122 7.71 3.93 -14.39
C VAL A 122 7.05 3.62 -13.05
N LEU A 123 7.41 4.37 -12.02
CA LEU A 123 6.87 4.28 -10.67
C LEU A 123 5.88 5.42 -10.43
N PRO A 124 4.58 5.15 -10.20
CA PRO A 124 3.63 6.16 -9.79
C PRO A 124 3.81 6.47 -8.29
N VAL A 125 4.26 7.68 -7.99
CA VAL A 125 4.46 8.16 -6.63
C VAL A 125 3.36 9.15 -6.29
N HIS A 126 2.62 8.86 -5.23
CA HIS A 126 1.66 9.77 -4.66
C HIS A 126 2.39 10.74 -3.73
N ARG A 127 2.04 12.03 -3.82
CA ARG A 127 2.63 13.08 -2.99
C ARG A 127 1.56 13.85 -2.26
N ALA A 128 1.81 14.15 -0.99
CA ALA A 128 1.00 15.00 -0.15
C ALA A 128 1.88 16.04 0.54
N PHE A 129 1.47 17.29 0.48
CA PHE A 129 2.13 18.40 1.13
C PHE A 129 1.23 19.01 2.20
N TYR A 130 1.81 19.29 3.36
CA TYR A 130 1.18 19.84 4.54
C TYR A 130 1.90 21.15 4.92
N GLY A 131 1.50 22.24 4.29
CA GLY A 131 2.14 23.55 4.48
C GLY A 131 1.66 24.31 5.71
N ASN A 132 0.52 23.87 6.28
CA ASN A 132 -0.05 24.46 7.48
C ASN A 132 0.55 23.96 8.79
N THR A 133 1.57 23.11 8.70
CA THR A 133 2.38 22.63 9.84
C THR A 133 3.67 23.42 9.93
N ASP A 134 4.19 23.60 11.14
CA ASP A 134 5.52 24.16 11.38
C ASP A 134 6.34 23.18 12.21
N PRO A 135 7.32 22.51 11.62
CA PRO A 135 7.78 22.61 10.21
C PRO A 135 6.81 22.00 9.19
N ALA A 136 6.89 22.43 7.93
CA ALA A 136 6.13 21.84 6.83
C ALA A 136 6.51 20.39 6.59
N ILE A 137 5.53 19.56 6.21
CA ILE A 137 5.72 18.13 5.98
C ILE A 137 5.49 17.82 4.50
N LEU A 138 6.42 17.10 3.90
CA LEU A 138 6.22 16.41 2.64
C LEU A 138 6.10 14.93 2.92
N ALA A 139 5.12 14.28 2.31
CA ALA A 139 4.92 12.83 2.38
C ALA A 139 4.77 12.27 0.97
N SER A 140 5.47 11.19 0.70
CA SER A 140 5.44 10.49 -0.58
C SER A 140 5.23 9.00 -0.37
N TYR A 141 4.44 8.37 -1.24
CA TYR A 141 4.25 6.93 -1.16
C TYR A 141 3.96 6.31 -2.52
N PHE A 142 4.21 5.02 -2.63
CA PHE A 142 3.73 4.19 -3.73
C PHE A 142 3.15 2.89 -3.20
N LEU A 143 2.30 2.29 -4.03
CA LEU A 143 1.64 1.03 -3.75
C LEU A 143 2.13 -0.03 -4.72
N VAL A 144 2.33 -1.24 -4.21
CA VAL A 144 2.69 -2.42 -5.02
C VAL A 144 1.62 -3.49 -4.81
N TYR A 145 1.10 -4.00 -5.92
CA TYR A 145 0.18 -5.12 -5.93
C TYR A 145 0.69 -6.16 -6.92
N HIS A 146 0.84 -7.41 -6.47
CA HIS A 146 1.34 -8.50 -7.30
C HIS A 146 2.65 -8.16 -8.05
N SER A 147 3.65 -7.65 -7.31
CA SER A 147 4.97 -7.25 -7.84
C SER A 147 4.94 -6.15 -8.91
N SER A 148 3.84 -5.42 -9.02
CA SER A 148 3.67 -4.30 -9.95
C SER A 148 3.28 -3.02 -9.20
N PRO A 149 3.87 -1.87 -9.55
CA PRO A 149 3.49 -0.60 -8.95
C PRO A 149 2.11 -0.17 -9.45
N VAL A 150 1.31 0.41 -8.56
CA VAL A 150 -0.10 0.69 -8.78
C VAL A 150 -0.38 2.18 -8.66
N ALA A 151 -0.85 2.82 -9.73
CA ALA A 151 -1.26 4.22 -9.71
C ALA A 151 -2.68 4.40 -9.16
N SER A 152 -3.57 3.45 -9.41
CA SER A 152 -4.94 3.47 -8.91
C SER A 152 -5.25 2.14 -8.23
N PRO A 153 -5.26 2.09 -6.90
CA PRO A 153 -5.56 0.86 -6.17
C PRO A 153 -6.96 0.32 -6.46
N TYR A 154 -7.93 1.20 -6.73
CA TYR A 154 -9.29 0.78 -7.13
C TYR A 154 -9.31 0.01 -8.45
N LEU A 155 -8.59 0.52 -9.46
CA LEU A 155 -8.50 -0.16 -10.75
C LEU A 155 -7.74 -1.49 -10.63
N ALA A 156 -6.67 -1.51 -9.86
CA ALA A 156 -5.91 -2.74 -9.61
C ALA A 156 -6.77 -3.82 -8.94
N GLN A 157 -7.55 -3.46 -7.92
CA GLN A 157 -8.47 -4.39 -7.27
C GLN A 157 -9.58 -4.87 -8.22
N LEU A 158 -10.16 -3.97 -9.01
CA LEU A 158 -11.21 -4.34 -9.95
C LEU A 158 -10.69 -5.31 -11.01
N GLN A 159 -9.47 -5.09 -11.50
CA GLN A 159 -8.81 -5.98 -12.46
C GLN A 159 -8.40 -7.32 -11.85
N ALA A 160 -8.01 -7.31 -10.58
CA ALA A 160 -7.59 -8.51 -9.87
C ALA A 160 -8.77 -9.37 -9.39
N ALA A 161 -9.93 -8.78 -9.13
CA ALA A 161 -11.07 -9.46 -8.53
C ALA A 161 -11.46 -10.78 -9.22
N PRO A 162 -11.52 -10.89 -10.57
CA PRO A 162 -11.81 -12.16 -11.23
C PRO A 162 -10.75 -13.24 -10.98
N VAL A 163 -9.47 -12.84 -10.92
CA VAL A 163 -8.35 -13.76 -10.69
C VAL A 163 -8.31 -14.18 -9.24
N GLU A 164 -8.46 -13.25 -8.31
CA GLU A 164 -8.48 -13.53 -6.86
C GLU A 164 -9.63 -14.44 -6.45
N LEU A 165 -10.75 -14.38 -7.17
CA LEU A 165 -11.87 -15.25 -6.94
C LEU A 165 -11.52 -16.75 -7.06
N PHE A 166 -10.57 -17.08 -7.94
CA PHE A 166 -10.16 -18.45 -8.24
C PHE A 166 -8.78 -18.84 -7.72
N SER A 167 -7.87 -17.87 -7.56
CA SER A 167 -6.48 -18.13 -7.20
C SER A 167 -6.10 -17.74 -5.77
N GLY A 168 -7.01 -17.12 -5.01
CA GLY A 168 -6.72 -16.59 -3.68
C GLY A 168 -6.28 -15.13 -3.67
N ARG A 169 -6.26 -14.55 -2.46
CA ARG A 169 -5.93 -13.14 -2.25
C ARG A 169 -4.43 -12.91 -2.25
N ARG A 170 -4.03 -11.78 -2.82
CA ARG A 170 -2.65 -11.31 -2.80
C ARG A 170 -2.53 -10.04 -1.99
N PRO A 171 -1.41 -9.86 -1.26
CA PRO A 171 -1.23 -8.66 -0.47
C PRO A 171 -0.89 -7.46 -1.35
N MET A 172 -1.35 -6.30 -0.90
CA MET A 172 -0.87 -5.01 -1.35
C MET A 172 0.17 -4.50 -0.35
N THR A 173 1.24 -3.89 -0.83
CA THR A 173 2.28 -3.28 0.01
C THR A 173 2.31 -1.79 -0.24
N LEU A 174 2.24 -1.02 0.84
CA LEU A 174 2.43 0.42 0.88
C LEU A 174 3.86 0.72 1.30
N PHE A 175 4.56 1.54 0.54
CA PHE A 175 5.84 2.14 0.88
C PHE A 175 5.64 3.64 1.07
N PHE A 176 5.75 4.11 2.28
CA PHE A 176 5.50 5.48 2.68
C PHE A 176 6.76 6.09 3.27
N VAL A 177 7.04 7.34 2.93
CA VAL A 177 8.12 8.14 3.51
C VAL A 177 7.64 9.57 3.70
N GLN A 178 8.08 10.18 4.80
CA GLN A 178 7.82 11.58 5.08
C GLN A 178 9.06 12.25 5.65
N ALA A 179 9.16 13.55 5.45
CA ALA A 179 10.15 14.38 6.11
C ALA A 179 9.57 15.75 6.45
N GLN A 180 10.14 16.33 7.49
CA GLN A 180 9.80 17.67 7.97
C GLN A 180 10.95 18.62 7.65
N GLY A 181 10.63 19.84 7.26
CA GLY A 181 11.64 20.84 7.00
C GLY A 181 11.10 22.25 6.84
N ALA A 182 12.00 23.22 6.88
CA ALA A 182 11.65 24.59 6.58
C ALA A 182 11.20 24.72 5.11
N PRO A 183 10.37 25.70 4.75
CA PRO A 183 9.89 25.88 3.37
C PRO A 183 11.02 25.95 2.33
N GLY A 184 12.21 26.44 2.70
CA GLY A 184 13.38 26.51 1.82
C GLY A 184 14.08 25.16 1.57
N SER A 185 13.84 24.14 2.39
CA SER A 185 14.46 22.81 2.26
C SER A 185 13.59 21.79 1.49
N LEU A 186 12.41 22.17 1.04
CA LEU A 186 11.47 21.25 0.37
C LEU A 186 12.07 20.55 -0.84
N GLY A 187 12.90 21.24 -1.63
CA GLY A 187 13.57 20.63 -2.79
C GLY A 187 14.57 19.54 -2.41
N GLU A 188 15.26 19.68 -1.29
CA GLU A 188 16.19 18.67 -0.76
C GLU A 188 15.42 17.48 -0.17
N ILE A 189 14.33 17.75 0.54
CA ILE A 189 13.41 16.72 1.04
C ILE A 189 12.90 15.88 -0.13
N GLU A 190 12.36 16.54 -1.16
CA GLU A 190 11.83 15.89 -2.35
C GLU A 190 12.87 14.99 -3.03
N LYS A 191 14.11 15.49 -3.16
CA LYS A 191 15.23 14.70 -3.70
C LYS A 191 15.56 13.50 -2.82
N GLY A 192 15.57 13.67 -1.50
CA GLY A 192 15.82 12.60 -0.53
C GLY A 192 14.76 11.50 -0.60
N GLU A 193 13.49 11.87 -0.57
CA GLU A 193 12.36 10.93 -0.70
C GLU A 193 12.41 10.17 -2.03
N ARG A 194 12.62 10.89 -3.14
CA ARG A 194 12.72 10.27 -4.47
C ARG A 194 13.81 9.20 -4.52
N VAL A 195 15.00 9.48 -4.00
CA VAL A 195 16.10 8.50 -3.96
C VAL A 195 15.71 7.28 -3.13
N TRP A 196 15.08 7.49 -1.98
CA TRP A 196 14.63 6.39 -1.12
C TRP A 196 13.56 5.54 -1.83
N LEU A 197 12.54 6.15 -2.41
CA LEU A 197 11.46 5.46 -3.11
C LEU A 197 11.98 4.63 -4.29
N ILE A 198 12.87 5.19 -5.12
CA ILE A 198 13.48 4.48 -6.24
C ILE A 198 14.30 3.29 -5.74
N SER A 199 15.19 3.51 -4.77
CA SER A 199 16.05 2.45 -4.25
C SER A 199 15.25 1.32 -3.60
N THR A 200 14.20 1.68 -2.86
CA THR A 200 13.30 0.72 -2.22
C THR A 200 12.53 -0.09 -3.25
N TRP A 201 12.01 0.56 -4.30
CA TRP A 201 11.33 -0.12 -5.40
C TRP A 201 12.25 -1.11 -6.12
N GLU A 202 13.46 -0.71 -6.50
CA GLU A 202 14.40 -1.56 -7.23
C GLU A 202 14.82 -2.78 -6.39
N LYS A 203 15.09 -2.59 -5.12
CA LYS A 203 15.40 -3.67 -4.19
C LYS A 203 14.21 -4.60 -4.01
N HIS A 204 13.00 -4.07 -3.76
CA HIS A 204 11.78 -4.86 -3.64
C HIS A 204 11.56 -5.73 -4.86
N ARG A 205 11.64 -5.14 -6.04
CA ARG A 205 11.46 -5.87 -7.28
C ARG A 205 12.49 -6.98 -7.46
N SER A 206 13.77 -6.70 -7.21
CA SER A 206 14.83 -7.71 -7.36
C SER A 206 14.62 -8.88 -6.41
N ALA A 207 14.28 -8.64 -5.15
CA ALA A 207 14.03 -9.70 -4.18
C ALA A 207 12.81 -10.56 -4.54
N CYS A 208 11.69 -9.93 -4.94
CA CYS A 208 10.49 -10.69 -5.31
C CYS A 208 10.62 -11.46 -6.65
N LEU A 209 11.53 -11.05 -7.55
CA LEU A 209 11.79 -11.77 -8.80
C LEU A 209 12.74 -12.95 -8.62
N THR A 210 13.65 -12.89 -7.66
CA THR A 210 14.65 -13.94 -7.41
C THR A 210 14.03 -15.20 -6.77
N GLU A 211 12.82 -15.07 -6.22
CA GLU A 211 12.10 -16.16 -5.55
C GLU A 211 11.14 -16.95 -6.47
N ARG A 212 11.08 -16.61 -7.78
CA ARG A 212 10.31 -17.35 -8.79
C ARG A 212 11.19 -18.34 -9.53
#